data_7acb9f02c36c4abf3ec922d3671a9d18
#
_entry.id   7acb9f02c36c4abf3ec922d3671a9d18
#
_cell.length_a   1.000
_cell.length_b   1.000
_cell.length_c   1.000
_cell.angle_alpha   90.00
_cell.angle_beta   90.00
_cell.angle_gamma   90.00
#
_symmetry.space_group_name_H-M   'P 1'
#
loop_
_entity.id
_entity.type
_entity.pdbx_description
1 polymer ?
#
loop_
_entity_poly.entity_id
_entity_poly.type
_entity_poly.pdbx_seq_one_letter_code
_entity_poly.pdbx_strand_id
1 'polypeptide(L)'
;MKEVSVIIPTYNCGNYLACAIESVSRQKVDLEIILVDDASVDQTKEIVKRLQKITTYPINYICNSKNLGVSFSRNRGVQFAKGKYIAWLDADDWWMEKKLIKQLKKLEQTNGIFCYTGRELCNENGKEIGKIISVPEEITWERLLYTNVIPCSSVLIKTEVAKEFPMEHDEVHEDYLTWLRILQKYNCAYGINEPLLKSRLTKNGKSRDKKKTVQMTYGVYRYLGINRMSSLKYTISHLGCSLLRYW
;
A
#
# COMPACT_ATOMS: atom_id res chain seq x y z
N MET A 1 1.45 -7.16 23.28
CA MET A 1 2.08 -7.15 21.91
C MET A 1 1.15 -6.36 21.04
N LYS A 2 1.65 -5.42 20.22
CA LYS A 2 0.78 -4.65 19.30
C LYS A 2 0.09 -5.58 18.30
N GLU A 3 -1.15 -5.26 17.95
CA GLU A 3 -1.87 -6.05 16.95
C GLU A 3 -1.45 -5.66 15.53
N VAL A 4 -1.31 -4.35 15.26
CA VAL A 4 -0.94 -3.83 13.93
C VAL A 4 0.21 -2.84 14.02
N SER A 5 1.21 -2.99 13.17
CA SER A 5 2.19 -1.94 12.86
C SER A 5 1.81 -1.26 11.56
N VAL A 6 1.49 0.03 11.62
CA VAL A 6 1.18 0.85 10.45
C VAL A 6 2.45 1.52 9.96
N ILE A 7 2.89 1.20 8.74
CA ILE A 7 4.11 1.73 8.13
C ILE A 7 3.72 2.82 7.13
N ILE A 8 4.25 4.03 7.34
CA ILE A 8 3.99 5.19 6.49
C ILE A 8 5.33 5.66 5.89
N PRO A 9 5.66 5.24 4.65
CA PRO A 9 6.80 5.83 3.94
C PRO A 9 6.45 7.25 3.53
N THR A 10 7.36 8.19 3.71
CA THR A 10 7.16 9.59 3.33
C THR A 10 8.40 10.19 2.67
N TYR A 11 8.18 11.00 1.65
CA TYR A 11 9.20 11.82 1.01
C TYR A 11 8.56 13.09 0.45
N ASN A 12 8.89 14.25 1.03
CA ASN A 12 8.34 15.55 0.65
C ASN A 12 6.79 15.57 0.59
N CYS A 13 6.14 14.97 1.58
CA CYS A 13 4.68 14.81 1.66
C CYS A 13 4.07 15.55 2.86
N GLY A 14 4.74 16.54 3.44
CA GLY A 14 4.29 17.25 4.64
C GLY A 14 2.84 17.72 4.56
N ASN A 15 2.38 18.21 3.42
CA ASN A 15 1.03 18.72 3.21
C ASN A 15 -0.09 17.67 3.39
N TYR A 16 0.22 16.38 3.23
CA TYR A 16 -0.77 15.28 3.27
C TYR A 16 -0.66 14.45 4.55
N LEU A 17 0.52 14.44 5.16
CA LEU A 17 0.87 13.53 6.25
C LEU A 17 -0.05 13.63 7.46
N ALA A 18 -0.54 14.83 7.80
CA ALA A 18 -1.46 15.03 8.90
C ALA A 18 -2.76 14.24 8.71
N CYS A 19 -3.34 14.27 7.50
CA CYS A 19 -4.55 13.53 7.15
C CYS A 19 -4.32 12.01 7.26
N ALA A 20 -3.20 11.50 6.75
CA ALA A 20 -2.84 10.10 6.83
C ALA A 20 -2.75 9.63 8.30
N ILE A 21 -1.97 10.32 9.14
CA ILE A 21 -1.78 9.96 10.56
C ILE A 21 -3.07 10.09 11.36
N GLU A 22 -3.87 11.13 11.13
CA GLU A 22 -5.18 11.29 11.77
C GLU A 22 -6.11 10.12 11.45
N SER A 23 -6.13 9.66 10.19
CA SER A 23 -6.93 8.52 9.77
C SER A 23 -6.52 7.21 10.47
N VAL A 24 -5.22 7.02 10.70
CA VAL A 24 -4.70 5.90 11.50
C VAL A 24 -5.10 6.04 12.97
N SER A 25 -5.07 7.25 13.52
CA SER A 25 -5.42 7.49 14.92
C SER A 25 -6.89 7.23 15.24
N ARG A 26 -7.76 7.22 14.22
CA ARG A 26 -9.19 6.86 14.35
C ARG A 26 -9.46 5.35 14.30
N GLN A 27 -8.45 4.53 14.00
CA GLN A 27 -8.61 3.07 13.99
C GLN A 27 -8.69 2.54 15.42
N LYS A 28 -9.75 1.78 15.74
CA LYS A 28 -10.02 1.26 17.09
C LYS A 28 -9.39 -0.11 17.31
N VAL A 29 -8.06 -0.19 17.16
CA VAL A 29 -7.25 -1.41 17.35
C VAL A 29 -5.94 -1.06 18.06
N ASP A 30 -5.31 -2.01 18.75
CA ASP A 30 -4.02 -1.77 19.37
C ASP A 30 -2.92 -1.71 18.30
N LEU A 31 -2.46 -0.50 17.98
CA LEU A 31 -1.49 -0.28 16.91
C LEU A 31 -0.30 0.59 17.34
N GLU A 32 0.73 0.58 16.52
CA GLU A 32 1.83 1.55 16.50
C GLU A 32 1.97 2.15 15.10
N ILE A 33 2.51 3.36 15.03
CA ILE A 33 2.81 4.05 13.76
C ILE A 33 4.33 4.08 13.59
N ILE A 34 4.81 3.57 12.45
CA ILE A 34 6.21 3.63 12.04
C ILE A 34 6.28 4.51 10.80
N LEU A 35 6.76 5.72 10.97
CA LEU A 35 6.91 6.69 9.90
C LEU A 35 8.36 6.69 9.43
N VAL A 36 8.58 6.32 8.18
CA VAL A 36 9.91 6.26 7.58
C VAL A 36 10.05 7.39 6.57
N ASP A 37 10.83 8.40 6.95
CA ASP A 37 11.12 9.56 6.12
C ASP A 37 12.36 9.30 5.25
N ASP A 38 12.16 9.31 3.96
CA ASP A 38 13.20 9.03 2.96
C ASP A 38 14.05 10.27 2.62
N ALA A 39 14.54 10.95 3.68
CA ALA A 39 15.33 12.18 3.61
C ALA A 39 14.57 13.36 2.99
N SER A 40 13.36 13.66 3.49
CA SER A 40 12.59 14.84 3.07
C SER A 40 13.35 16.14 3.33
N VAL A 41 13.19 17.10 2.40
CA VAL A 41 13.79 18.43 2.47
C VAL A 41 12.73 19.53 2.69
N ASP A 42 11.45 19.15 2.72
CA ASP A 42 10.32 20.04 3.03
C ASP A 42 10.05 20.10 4.55
N GLN A 43 8.89 20.58 4.94
CA GLN A 43 8.47 20.71 6.35
C GLN A 43 8.03 19.36 7.00
N THR A 44 8.26 18.22 6.36
CA THR A 44 7.84 16.90 6.87
C THR A 44 8.28 16.67 8.32
N LYS A 45 9.55 16.93 8.63
CA LYS A 45 10.12 16.71 9.97
C LYS A 45 9.44 17.54 11.06
N GLU A 46 9.17 18.81 10.78
CA GLU A 46 8.49 19.74 11.69
C GLU A 46 7.04 19.30 11.93
N ILE A 47 6.36 18.86 10.88
CA ILE A 47 4.99 18.35 10.95
C ILE A 47 4.95 17.09 11.79
N VAL A 48 5.88 16.14 11.59
CA VAL A 48 5.95 14.92 12.41
C VAL A 48 6.12 15.25 13.89
N LYS A 49 7.02 16.17 14.26
CA LYS A 49 7.23 16.61 15.65
C LYS A 49 5.96 17.17 16.28
N ARG A 50 5.10 17.88 15.52
CA ARG A 50 3.80 18.38 16.00
C ARG A 50 2.82 17.22 16.19
N LEU A 51 2.73 16.32 15.22
CA LEU A 51 1.83 15.17 15.26
C LEU A 51 2.15 14.21 16.40
N GLN A 52 3.43 13.99 16.71
CA GLN A 52 3.87 13.18 17.87
C GLN A 52 3.31 13.69 19.21
N LYS A 53 3.01 15.00 19.32
CA LYS A 53 2.47 15.62 20.56
C LYS A 53 0.96 15.46 20.72
N ILE A 54 0.23 15.27 19.63
CA ILE A 54 -1.26 15.29 19.62
C ILE A 54 -1.86 13.94 19.26
N THR A 55 -1.08 13.00 18.74
CA THR A 55 -1.55 11.69 18.32
C THR A 55 -1.69 10.75 19.51
N THR A 56 -2.79 10.00 19.55
CA THR A 56 -3.07 9.03 20.61
C THR A 56 -2.09 7.84 20.61
N TYR A 57 -1.57 7.48 19.43
CA TYR A 57 -0.62 6.38 19.26
C TYR A 57 0.81 6.88 19.13
N PRO A 58 1.80 6.16 19.69
CA PRO A 58 3.19 6.55 19.54
C PRO A 58 3.63 6.47 18.08
N ILE A 59 4.26 7.54 17.58
CA ILE A 59 4.87 7.59 16.25
C ILE A 59 6.38 7.32 16.42
N ASN A 60 6.83 6.18 15.92
CA ASN A 60 8.25 5.89 15.75
C ASN A 60 8.72 6.53 14.44
N TYR A 61 9.42 7.66 14.55
CA TYR A 61 9.93 8.40 13.39
C TYR A 61 11.37 7.97 13.07
N ILE A 62 11.56 7.47 11.85
CA ILE A 62 12.84 6.99 11.34
C ILE A 62 13.19 7.80 10.09
N CYS A 63 14.35 8.44 10.07
CA CYS A 63 14.82 9.21 8.91
C CYS A 63 15.96 8.46 8.19
N ASN A 64 15.87 8.33 6.87
CA ASN A 64 16.96 7.83 6.05
C ASN A 64 18.03 8.93 5.87
N SER A 65 19.28 8.55 5.68
CA SER A 65 20.38 9.50 5.47
C SER A 65 20.36 10.17 4.09
N LYS A 66 19.68 9.53 3.11
CA LYS A 66 19.43 10.00 1.75
C LYS A 66 18.18 9.36 1.21
N ASN A 67 17.66 9.84 0.08
CA ASN A 67 16.56 9.19 -0.60
C ASN A 67 17.02 7.83 -1.15
N LEU A 68 16.41 6.74 -0.65
CA LEU A 68 16.72 5.34 -0.95
C LEU A 68 15.56 4.62 -1.66
N GLY A 69 14.43 5.33 -1.87
CA GLY A 69 13.25 4.80 -2.53
C GLY A 69 12.20 4.22 -1.58
N VAL A 70 11.00 4.02 -2.13
CA VAL A 70 9.82 3.62 -1.35
C VAL A 70 9.93 2.19 -0.85
N SER A 71 10.47 1.25 -1.64
CA SER A 71 10.71 -0.14 -1.23
C SER A 71 11.63 -0.21 -0.01
N PHE A 72 12.76 0.51 -0.06
CA PHE A 72 13.68 0.56 1.06
C PHE A 72 13.00 1.10 2.33
N SER A 73 12.25 2.18 2.21
CA SER A 73 11.56 2.82 3.33
C SER A 73 10.48 1.90 3.92
N ARG A 74 9.69 1.21 3.09
CA ARG A 74 8.71 0.21 3.55
C ARG A 74 9.38 -0.96 4.27
N ASN A 75 10.43 -1.53 3.68
CA ASN A 75 11.18 -2.65 4.28
C ASN A 75 11.84 -2.24 5.61
N ARG A 76 12.39 -1.02 5.67
CA ARG A 76 12.94 -0.49 6.92
C ARG A 76 11.86 -0.40 8.00
N GLY A 77 10.65 0.06 7.65
CA GLY A 77 9.51 0.04 8.57
C GLY A 77 9.16 -1.36 9.06
N VAL A 78 9.18 -2.37 8.17
CA VAL A 78 8.94 -3.79 8.52
C VAL A 78 9.95 -4.31 9.55
N GLN A 79 11.20 -3.88 9.48
CA GLN A 79 12.24 -4.29 10.45
C GLN A 79 11.97 -3.81 11.87
N PHE A 80 11.34 -2.63 12.02
CA PHE A 80 11.00 -2.05 13.33
C PHE A 80 9.61 -2.45 13.84
N ALA A 81 8.82 -3.16 13.02
CA ALA A 81 7.45 -3.55 13.34
C ALA A 81 7.41 -4.60 14.47
N LYS A 82 6.53 -4.33 15.46
CA LYS A 82 6.28 -5.19 16.65
C LYS A 82 4.86 -5.80 16.60
N GLY A 83 4.02 -5.37 15.69
CA GLY A 83 2.66 -5.86 15.51
C GLY A 83 2.62 -7.25 14.91
N LYS A 84 1.54 -7.99 15.21
CA LYS A 84 1.24 -9.28 14.58
C LYS A 84 0.99 -9.13 13.08
N TYR A 85 0.44 -7.98 12.68
CA TYR A 85 0.15 -7.62 11.30
C TYR A 85 0.84 -6.32 10.90
N ILE A 86 1.12 -6.18 9.62
CA ILE A 86 1.59 -4.96 8.97
C ILE A 86 0.50 -4.41 8.07
N ALA A 87 0.31 -3.10 8.14
CA ALA A 87 -0.46 -2.33 7.16
C ALA A 87 0.43 -1.21 6.63
N TRP A 88 0.44 -1.02 5.30
CA TRP A 88 1.09 0.15 4.69
C TRP A 88 0.06 1.22 4.40
N LEU A 89 0.47 2.47 4.54
CA LEU A 89 -0.31 3.64 4.15
C LEU A 89 0.63 4.65 3.49
N ASP A 90 0.40 4.97 2.24
CA ASP A 90 1.13 6.02 1.56
C ASP A 90 0.75 7.39 2.17
N ALA A 91 1.72 8.29 2.30
CA ALA A 91 1.56 9.53 3.07
C ALA A 91 0.51 10.51 2.48
N ASP A 92 0.10 10.32 1.23
CA ASP A 92 -0.91 11.10 0.53
C ASP A 92 -2.32 10.47 0.54
N ASP A 93 -2.46 9.23 1.06
CA ASP A 93 -3.72 8.50 1.21
C ASP A 93 -4.28 8.61 2.65
N TRP A 94 -5.51 8.14 2.87
CA TRP A 94 -6.09 8.00 4.23
C TRP A 94 -7.15 6.91 4.31
N TRP A 95 -7.40 6.42 5.54
CA TRP A 95 -8.31 5.31 5.80
C TRP A 95 -9.65 5.74 6.38
N MET A 96 -10.68 4.94 6.12
CA MET A 96 -11.95 4.99 6.82
C MET A 96 -11.82 4.30 8.20
N GLU A 97 -12.57 4.79 9.20
CA GLU A 97 -12.43 4.40 10.63
C GLU A 97 -12.49 2.89 10.89
N LYS A 98 -13.26 2.14 10.12
CA LYS A 98 -13.49 0.71 10.35
C LYS A 98 -12.56 -0.22 9.53
N LYS A 99 -11.56 0.34 8.84
CA LYS A 99 -10.73 -0.46 7.93
C LYS A 99 -10.02 -1.61 8.65
N LEU A 100 -9.20 -1.31 9.64
CA LEU A 100 -8.38 -2.35 10.29
C LEU A 100 -9.23 -3.37 11.04
N ILE A 101 -10.26 -2.97 11.77
CA ILE A 101 -11.12 -3.91 12.50
C ILE A 101 -11.85 -4.88 11.55
N LYS A 102 -12.31 -4.41 10.39
CA LYS A 102 -12.93 -5.27 9.37
C LYS A 102 -11.92 -6.25 8.77
N GLN A 103 -10.70 -5.79 8.49
CA GLN A 103 -9.65 -6.63 7.93
C GLN A 103 -9.18 -7.70 8.92
N LEU A 104 -8.98 -7.36 10.19
CA LEU A 104 -8.63 -8.32 11.24
C LEU A 104 -9.71 -9.40 11.37
N LYS A 105 -10.98 -9.00 11.40
CA LYS A 105 -12.11 -9.94 11.42
C LYS A 105 -12.14 -10.85 10.19
N LYS A 106 -11.89 -10.31 8.99
CA LYS A 106 -11.83 -11.11 7.75
C LYS A 106 -10.70 -12.14 7.81
N LEU A 107 -9.49 -11.75 8.25
CA LEU A 107 -8.36 -12.65 8.40
C LEU A 107 -8.61 -13.75 9.44
N GLU A 108 -9.26 -13.41 10.55
CA GLU A 108 -9.66 -14.40 11.55
C GLU A 108 -10.67 -15.42 11.00
N GLN A 109 -11.72 -14.95 10.34
CA GLN A 109 -12.77 -15.78 9.75
C GLN A 109 -12.27 -16.73 8.65
N THR A 110 -11.28 -16.30 7.88
CA THR A 110 -10.74 -17.07 6.75
C THR A 110 -9.47 -17.85 7.11
N ASN A 111 -8.96 -17.69 8.32
CA ASN A 111 -7.60 -18.11 8.70
C ASN A 111 -6.55 -17.60 7.69
N GLY A 112 -6.82 -16.41 7.11
CA GLY A 112 -6.02 -15.81 6.05
C GLY A 112 -4.76 -15.13 6.57
N ILE A 113 -3.85 -14.86 5.65
CA ILE A 113 -2.60 -14.15 5.95
C ILE A 113 -2.54 -12.75 5.36
N PHE A 114 -3.40 -12.48 4.35
CA PHE A 114 -3.35 -11.30 3.50
C PHE A 114 -4.78 -10.81 3.19
N CYS A 115 -5.09 -9.57 3.56
CA CYS A 115 -6.37 -8.93 3.29
C CYS A 115 -6.16 -7.54 2.67
N TYR A 116 -7.06 -7.16 1.75
CA TYR A 116 -7.06 -5.85 1.09
C TYR A 116 -8.48 -5.30 0.97
N THR A 117 -8.63 -4.02 0.60
CA THR A 117 -9.94 -3.38 0.52
C THR A 117 -10.14 -2.61 -0.78
N GLY A 118 -11.40 -2.34 -1.12
CA GLY A 118 -11.74 -1.35 -2.13
C GLY A 118 -11.28 0.06 -1.73
N ARG A 119 -11.31 0.97 -2.72
CA ARG A 119 -10.92 2.37 -2.52
C ARG A 119 -11.84 3.33 -3.25
N GLU A 120 -11.87 4.55 -2.77
CA GLU A 120 -12.47 5.68 -3.47
C GLU A 120 -11.38 6.68 -3.86
N LEU A 121 -11.49 7.20 -5.07
CA LEU A 121 -10.53 8.16 -5.60
C LEU A 121 -10.89 9.58 -5.19
N CYS A 122 -9.89 10.35 -4.80
CA CYS A 122 -10.01 11.75 -4.45
C CYS A 122 -9.07 12.61 -5.31
N ASN A 123 -9.43 13.86 -5.55
CA ASN A 123 -8.52 14.79 -6.19
C ASN A 123 -7.38 15.21 -5.26
N GLU A 124 -6.45 16.03 -5.75
CA GLU A 124 -5.28 16.50 -5.00
C GLU A 124 -5.65 17.21 -3.69
N ASN A 125 -6.80 17.90 -3.65
CA ASN A 125 -7.29 18.60 -2.46
C ASN A 125 -8.07 17.69 -1.48
N GLY A 126 -8.13 16.38 -1.76
CA GLY A 126 -8.86 15.40 -0.93
C GLY A 126 -10.36 15.36 -1.14
N LYS A 127 -10.91 16.07 -2.16
CA LYS A 127 -12.33 16.00 -2.51
C LYS A 127 -12.60 14.73 -3.30
N GLU A 128 -13.61 14.00 -2.91
CA GLU A 128 -14.11 12.82 -3.61
C GLU A 128 -14.53 13.16 -5.05
N ILE A 129 -14.16 12.31 -6.00
CA ILE A 129 -14.51 12.49 -7.41
C ILE A 129 -15.63 11.52 -7.86
N GLY A 130 -16.27 10.83 -6.89
CA GLY A 130 -17.36 9.89 -7.15
C GLY A 130 -16.91 8.57 -7.81
N LYS A 131 -15.62 8.26 -7.81
CA LYS A 131 -15.08 7.04 -8.41
C LYS A 131 -14.68 6.03 -7.34
N ILE A 132 -15.50 4.99 -7.18
CA ILE A 132 -15.24 3.86 -6.29
C ILE A 132 -14.65 2.72 -7.12
N ILE A 133 -13.53 2.17 -6.63
CA ILE A 133 -12.86 1.01 -7.22
C ILE A 133 -13.16 -0.19 -6.32
N SER A 134 -14.04 -1.05 -6.81
CA SER A 134 -14.41 -2.31 -6.18
C SER A 134 -13.32 -3.36 -6.32
N VAL A 135 -13.32 -4.34 -5.41
CA VAL A 135 -12.37 -5.45 -5.40
C VAL A 135 -13.11 -6.78 -5.24
N PRO A 136 -12.58 -7.89 -5.79
CA PRO A 136 -13.13 -9.22 -5.54
C PRO A 136 -12.93 -9.63 -4.07
N GLU A 137 -13.82 -10.47 -3.54
CA GLU A 137 -13.71 -10.99 -2.17
C GLU A 137 -12.52 -11.93 -1.98
N GLU A 138 -12.01 -12.50 -3.07
CA GLU A 138 -10.82 -13.34 -3.09
C GLU A 138 -10.10 -13.15 -4.42
N ILE A 139 -8.77 -13.15 -4.38
CA ILE A 139 -7.91 -13.09 -5.56
C ILE A 139 -6.81 -14.13 -5.45
N THR A 140 -6.64 -14.93 -6.51
CA THR A 140 -5.56 -15.91 -6.64
C THR A 140 -4.40 -15.34 -7.46
N TRP A 141 -3.25 -16.03 -7.44
CA TRP A 141 -2.09 -15.67 -8.23
C TRP A 141 -2.41 -15.58 -9.74
N GLU A 142 -3.13 -16.56 -10.28
CA GLU A 142 -3.50 -16.61 -11.69
C GLU A 142 -4.35 -15.40 -12.10
N ARG A 143 -5.32 -15.04 -11.26
CA ARG A 143 -6.18 -13.88 -11.53
C ARG A 143 -5.42 -12.56 -11.39
N LEU A 144 -4.55 -12.47 -10.38
CA LEU A 144 -3.77 -11.27 -10.14
C LEU A 144 -2.80 -10.98 -11.29
N LEU A 145 -2.28 -12.00 -12.01
CA LEU A 145 -1.44 -11.83 -13.21
C LEU A 145 -2.11 -10.97 -14.31
N TYR A 146 -3.42 -11.00 -14.42
CA TYR A 146 -4.13 -10.25 -15.46
C TYR A 146 -4.40 -8.78 -15.08
N THR A 147 -4.43 -8.47 -13.77
CA THR A 147 -4.70 -7.09 -13.31
C THR A 147 -4.39 -6.91 -11.83
N ASN A 148 -3.64 -5.87 -11.47
CA ASN A 148 -3.45 -5.51 -10.06
C ASN A 148 -4.74 -4.87 -9.50
N VAL A 149 -5.36 -5.55 -8.54
CA VAL A 149 -6.54 -5.05 -7.80
C VAL A 149 -6.20 -4.63 -6.38
N ILE A 150 -4.95 -4.78 -5.95
CA ILE A 150 -4.50 -4.61 -4.58
C ILE A 150 -3.66 -3.33 -4.44
N PRO A 151 -4.23 -2.19 -4.06
CA PRO A 151 -3.44 -0.99 -3.77
C PRO A 151 -2.67 -1.16 -2.46
N CYS A 152 -1.42 -0.74 -2.42
CA CYS A 152 -0.54 -0.91 -1.26
C CYS A 152 -1.17 -0.37 0.04
N SER A 153 -1.71 0.83 0.02
CA SER A 153 -2.37 1.49 1.16
C SER A 153 -3.62 0.77 1.69
N SER A 154 -4.13 -0.26 0.96
CA SER A 154 -5.30 -1.04 1.39
C SER A 154 -4.96 -2.30 2.17
N VAL A 155 -3.71 -2.72 2.17
CA VAL A 155 -3.27 -4.04 2.64
C VAL A 155 -3.19 -4.13 4.15
N LEU A 156 -3.53 -5.32 4.68
CA LEU A 156 -3.18 -5.84 5.99
C LEU A 156 -2.64 -7.26 5.82
N ILE A 157 -1.44 -7.54 6.31
CA ILE A 157 -0.75 -8.81 6.11
C ILE A 157 -0.05 -9.26 7.39
N LYS A 158 0.12 -10.57 7.60
CA LYS A 158 0.93 -11.08 8.72
C LYS A 158 2.37 -10.58 8.64
N THR A 159 2.93 -10.13 9.75
CA THR A 159 4.29 -9.58 9.83
C THR A 159 5.35 -10.56 9.35
N GLU A 160 5.19 -11.84 9.64
CA GLU A 160 6.09 -12.91 9.19
C GLU A 160 6.16 -12.99 7.66
N VAL A 161 5.00 -12.84 6.97
CA VAL A 161 4.92 -12.85 5.51
C VAL A 161 5.56 -11.59 4.92
N ALA A 162 5.29 -10.41 5.49
CA ALA A 162 5.93 -9.18 5.04
C ALA A 162 7.46 -9.19 5.20
N LYS A 163 7.98 -9.89 6.22
CA LYS A 163 9.43 -10.09 6.41
C LYS A 163 10.02 -11.11 5.44
N GLU A 164 9.27 -12.13 5.05
CA GLU A 164 9.68 -13.15 4.09
C GLU A 164 9.74 -12.60 2.67
N PHE A 165 8.84 -11.67 2.31
CA PHE A 165 8.73 -11.08 0.98
C PHE A 165 8.98 -9.57 1.02
N PRO A 166 10.24 -9.12 1.15
CA PRO A 166 10.54 -7.70 1.10
C PRO A 166 10.17 -7.10 -0.26
N MET A 167 9.78 -5.83 -0.27
CA MET A 167 9.56 -5.07 -1.50
C MET A 167 10.91 -4.74 -2.14
N GLU A 168 11.02 -4.98 -3.44
CA GLU A 168 12.24 -4.79 -4.22
C GLU A 168 11.89 -4.15 -5.56
N HIS A 169 12.90 -3.56 -6.20
CA HIS A 169 12.77 -3.09 -7.59
C HIS A 169 11.83 -1.88 -7.75
N ASP A 170 12.25 -0.72 -7.20
CA ASP A 170 11.51 0.56 -7.34
C ASP A 170 11.34 1.03 -8.80
N GLU A 171 12.08 0.43 -9.73
CA GLU A 171 11.98 0.63 -11.18
C GLU A 171 10.77 -0.07 -11.82
N VAL A 172 10.06 -0.94 -11.06
CA VAL A 172 8.79 -1.55 -11.46
C VAL A 172 7.68 -1.20 -10.45
N HIS A 173 6.53 -1.84 -10.55
CA HIS A 173 5.51 -1.79 -9.50
C HIS A 173 5.90 -2.75 -8.38
N GLU A 174 6.67 -2.27 -7.42
CA GLU A 174 7.29 -3.02 -6.34
C GLU A 174 6.27 -3.79 -5.48
N ASP A 175 5.14 -3.15 -5.19
CA ASP A 175 4.03 -3.72 -4.44
C ASP A 175 3.37 -4.86 -5.22
N TYR A 176 3.06 -4.65 -6.49
CA TYR A 176 2.44 -5.66 -7.35
C TYR A 176 3.34 -6.90 -7.52
N LEU A 177 4.65 -6.69 -7.72
CA LEU A 177 5.62 -7.79 -7.77
C LEU A 177 5.60 -8.59 -6.46
N THR A 178 5.58 -7.91 -5.33
CA THR A 178 5.55 -8.53 -4.00
C THR A 178 4.25 -9.32 -3.79
N TRP A 179 3.09 -8.78 -4.16
CA TRP A 179 1.82 -9.48 -4.06
C TRP A 179 1.80 -10.76 -4.90
N LEU A 180 2.32 -10.72 -6.11
CA LEU A 180 2.42 -11.91 -6.97
C LEU A 180 3.34 -12.97 -6.37
N ARG A 181 4.49 -12.60 -5.80
CA ARG A 181 5.38 -13.55 -5.12
C ARG A 181 4.72 -14.19 -3.89
N ILE A 182 4.00 -13.41 -3.11
CA ILE A 182 3.26 -13.91 -1.94
C ILE A 182 2.17 -14.89 -2.38
N LEU A 183 1.35 -14.53 -3.37
CA LEU A 183 0.26 -15.38 -3.82
C LEU A 183 0.74 -16.65 -4.53
N GLN A 184 1.92 -16.64 -5.12
CA GLN A 184 2.54 -17.84 -5.67
C GLN A 184 2.82 -18.90 -4.58
N LYS A 185 3.11 -18.47 -3.34
CA LYS A 185 3.34 -19.37 -2.21
C LYS A 185 2.06 -19.68 -1.41
N TYR A 186 1.24 -18.67 -1.19
CA TYR A 186 0.10 -18.74 -0.25
C TYR A 186 -1.28 -18.80 -0.94
N ASN A 187 -1.30 -18.94 -2.26
CA ASN A 187 -2.45 -19.14 -3.15
C ASN A 187 -3.38 -17.94 -3.27
N CYS A 188 -3.93 -17.38 -2.18
CA CYS A 188 -4.94 -16.32 -2.28
C CYS A 188 -4.78 -15.20 -1.25
N ALA A 189 -5.37 -14.04 -1.57
CA ALA A 189 -5.62 -12.94 -0.65
C ALA A 189 -7.12 -12.62 -0.61
N TYR A 190 -7.59 -12.13 0.55
CA TYR A 190 -9.00 -11.86 0.80
C TYR A 190 -9.31 -10.37 0.66
N GLY A 191 -10.33 -10.06 -0.13
CA GLY A 191 -10.80 -8.70 -0.34
C GLY A 191 -12.02 -8.36 0.50
N ILE A 192 -12.12 -7.09 0.90
CA ILE A 192 -13.33 -6.48 1.42
C ILE A 192 -13.82 -5.49 0.40
N ASN A 193 -14.94 -5.78 -0.25
CA ASN A 193 -15.51 -4.93 -1.31
C ASN A 193 -16.21 -3.70 -0.74
N GLU A 194 -15.49 -2.93 0.07
CA GLU A 194 -15.89 -1.63 0.60
C GLU A 194 -14.77 -0.62 0.36
N PRO A 195 -15.08 0.65 0.07
CA PRO A 195 -14.08 1.70 -0.17
C PRO A 195 -13.49 2.22 1.16
N LEU A 196 -12.73 1.36 1.85
CA LEU A 196 -12.14 1.67 3.15
C LEU A 196 -10.80 2.43 3.04
N LEU A 197 -10.34 2.69 1.83
CA LEU A 197 -9.20 3.53 1.49
C LEU A 197 -9.67 4.71 0.63
N LYS A 198 -9.25 5.91 0.98
CA LYS A 198 -9.33 7.10 0.13
C LYS A 198 -7.98 7.32 -0.53
N SER A 199 -7.94 7.22 -1.85
CA SER A 199 -6.68 7.31 -2.61
C SER A 199 -6.62 8.60 -3.39
N ARG A 200 -5.58 9.40 -3.13
CA ARG A 200 -5.39 10.73 -3.70
C ARG A 200 -4.74 10.65 -5.08
N LEU A 201 -5.29 11.37 -6.03
CA LEU A 201 -4.69 11.56 -7.34
C LEU A 201 -3.79 12.81 -7.33
N THR A 202 -2.52 12.63 -6.98
CA THR A 202 -1.54 13.72 -6.96
C THR A 202 -0.97 14.00 -8.36
N LYS A 203 -0.54 15.24 -8.62
CA LYS A 203 0.04 15.64 -9.93
C LYS A 203 1.33 14.90 -10.26
N ASN A 204 2.09 14.51 -9.25
CA ASN A 204 3.40 13.86 -9.39
C ASN A 204 3.35 12.34 -9.13
N GLY A 205 2.16 11.74 -9.09
CA GLY A 205 1.98 10.31 -8.83
C GLY A 205 2.66 9.42 -9.88
N LYS A 206 3.36 8.35 -9.44
CA LYS A 206 4.07 7.39 -10.30
C LYS A 206 3.23 6.85 -11.47
N SER A 207 1.92 6.74 -11.31
CA SER A 207 0.98 6.16 -12.30
C SER A 207 0.54 7.10 -13.42
N ARG A 208 0.98 8.37 -13.44
CA ARG A 208 0.57 9.34 -14.48
C ARG A 208 1.29 9.17 -15.81
N ASP A 209 2.54 8.79 -15.79
CA ASP A 209 3.29 8.49 -17.02
C ASP A 209 2.86 7.10 -17.54
N LYS A 210 1.96 7.11 -18.52
CA LYS A 210 1.42 5.87 -19.12
C LYS A 210 2.51 5.01 -19.75
N LYS A 211 3.53 5.60 -20.40
CA LYS A 211 4.62 4.84 -21.01
C LYS A 211 5.46 4.14 -19.94
N LYS A 212 5.83 4.88 -18.89
CA LYS A 212 6.56 4.34 -17.74
C LYS A 212 5.74 3.24 -17.04
N THR A 213 4.44 3.45 -16.83
CA THR A 213 3.54 2.45 -16.23
C THR A 213 3.52 1.14 -17.02
N VAL A 214 3.48 1.20 -18.36
CA VAL A 214 3.55 0.00 -19.22
C VAL A 214 4.88 -0.74 -19.04
N GLN A 215 6.00 -0.01 -19.05
CA GLN A 215 7.33 -0.60 -18.85
C GLN A 215 7.46 -1.22 -17.46
N MET A 216 7.00 -0.54 -16.43
CA MET A 216 6.99 -1.04 -15.04
C MET A 216 6.15 -2.32 -14.92
N THR A 217 4.95 -2.35 -15.51
CA THR A 217 4.08 -3.53 -15.51
C THR A 217 4.74 -4.71 -16.23
N TYR A 218 5.33 -4.49 -17.40
CA TYR A 218 6.06 -5.52 -18.13
C TYR A 218 7.26 -6.03 -17.31
N GLY A 219 7.99 -5.14 -16.65
CA GLY A 219 9.11 -5.46 -15.78
C GLY A 219 8.73 -6.40 -14.63
N VAL A 220 7.55 -6.21 -14.01
CA VAL A 220 7.04 -7.10 -12.95
C VAL A 220 7.05 -8.56 -13.43
N TYR A 221 6.51 -8.84 -14.59
CA TYR A 221 6.46 -10.21 -15.14
C TYR A 221 7.84 -10.75 -15.48
N ARG A 222 8.76 -9.88 -15.91
CA ARG A 222 10.14 -10.27 -16.20
C ARG A 222 10.90 -10.65 -14.92
N TYR A 223 10.69 -9.93 -13.82
CA TYR A 223 11.25 -10.26 -12.50
C TYR A 223 10.66 -11.55 -11.89
N LEU A 224 9.44 -11.92 -12.28
CA LEU A 224 8.86 -13.23 -11.95
C LEU A 224 9.40 -14.39 -12.79
N GLY A 225 10.31 -14.15 -13.74
CA GLY A 225 10.85 -15.18 -14.64
C GLY A 225 9.88 -15.58 -15.77
N ILE A 226 8.76 -14.89 -15.94
CA ILE A 226 7.78 -15.18 -17.01
C ILE A 226 8.41 -14.86 -18.36
N ASN A 227 8.23 -15.75 -19.37
CA ASN A 227 8.78 -15.54 -20.70
C ASN A 227 8.23 -14.29 -21.39
N ARG A 228 8.93 -13.78 -22.43
CA ARG A 228 8.61 -12.51 -23.08
C ARG A 228 7.19 -12.45 -23.65
N MET A 229 6.72 -13.51 -24.31
CA MET A 229 5.38 -13.53 -24.93
C MET A 229 4.27 -13.48 -23.89
N SER A 230 4.37 -14.30 -22.84
CA SER A 230 3.41 -14.29 -21.73
C SER A 230 3.45 -12.96 -20.96
N SER A 231 4.63 -12.37 -20.74
CA SER A 231 4.77 -11.04 -20.12
C SER A 231 4.05 -9.97 -20.93
N LEU A 232 4.16 -10.00 -22.26
CA LEU A 232 3.45 -9.07 -23.14
C LEU A 232 1.92 -9.27 -23.05
N LYS A 233 1.46 -10.54 -23.11
CA LYS A 233 0.03 -10.88 -22.96
C LYS A 233 -0.55 -10.33 -21.65
N TYR A 234 0.11 -10.57 -20.52
CA TYR A 234 -0.34 -10.08 -19.22
C TYR A 234 -0.29 -8.55 -19.12
N THR A 235 0.72 -7.91 -19.72
CA THR A 235 0.80 -6.44 -19.77
C THR A 235 -0.38 -5.84 -20.53
N ILE A 236 -0.72 -6.38 -21.70
CA ILE A 236 -1.86 -5.92 -22.50
C ILE A 236 -3.17 -6.10 -21.72
N SER A 237 -3.37 -7.26 -21.09
CA SER A 237 -4.55 -7.52 -20.25
C SER A 237 -4.64 -6.52 -19.08
N HIS A 238 -3.52 -6.31 -18.36
CA HIS A 238 -3.46 -5.37 -17.25
C HIS A 238 -3.87 -3.95 -17.67
N LEU A 239 -3.38 -3.49 -18.81
CA LEU A 239 -3.72 -2.17 -19.36
C LEU A 239 -5.21 -2.09 -19.75
N GLY A 240 -5.75 -3.10 -20.42
CA GLY A 240 -7.16 -3.18 -20.78
C GLY A 240 -8.07 -3.14 -19.54
N CYS A 241 -7.80 -3.98 -18.55
CA CYS A 241 -8.53 -3.99 -17.28
C CYS A 241 -8.39 -2.66 -16.52
N SER A 242 -7.22 -2.04 -16.55
CA SER A 242 -7.00 -0.73 -15.95
C SER A 242 -7.84 0.35 -16.62
N LEU A 243 -7.86 0.39 -17.94
CA LEU A 243 -8.73 1.33 -18.69
C LEU A 243 -10.19 1.16 -18.29
N LEU A 244 -10.74 -0.05 -18.32
CA LEU A 244 -12.14 -0.32 -17.94
C LEU A 244 -12.45 0.06 -16.49
N ARG A 245 -11.48 -0.02 -15.59
CA ARG A 245 -11.64 0.31 -14.17
C ARG A 245 -11.62 1.81 -13.91
N TYR A 246 -10.86 2.58 -14.68
CA TYR A 246 -10.65 4.01 -14.46
C TYR A 246 -11.45 4.91 -15.41
N TRP A 247 -12.14 4.33 -16.39
CA TRP A 247 -13.10 5.02 -17.27
C TRP A 247 -14.52 4.60 -16.92
#